data_7c434b5fb7a98d84e7879caf9341f1a6
#
_entry.id   7c434b5fb7a98d84e7879caf9341f1a6
#
_cell.length_a   1.000
_cell.length_b   1.000
_cell.length_c   1.000
_cell.angle_alpha   90.00
_cell.angle_beta   90.00
_cell.angle_gamma   90.00
#
_symmetry.space_group_name_H-M   'P 1'
#
loop_
_entity.id
_entity.type
_entity.pdbx_description
1 polymer ?
#
loop_
_entity_poly.entity_id
_entity_poly.type
_entity_poly.pdbx_seq_one_letter_code
_entity_poly.pdbx_strand_id
1 'polypeptide(L)'
;MVHWSEAKPRQAFNGWIRSGSKMGSGCAGLGIDMTEKESHKSTRDDYDSPWKEALEHYFPEFLALLFPAIHAGIDWSHPHEFLDKELAQVVRDAALGRRYADKLVKVWTLAGKERWLLIHVEVQGQPEPGFDERMYVYNYRLFDRYRVDIVSLAVLADLSPDFQAGNYRRDCWGCNVRFSFPTVKLLELGRDWASLEKSDNPFTLVVMAHLMAQENREGEKRIDAKLQLIRLMYRRGYSKEQILTLFRVIDWLLRIPPELEFVFEQALSTIEEERMAYITGIERLGLERGMQQGMQQGMQQGEAAVLRRQLQRKFGGEFTDAHRQRVDRADVDTLLDWSEQVLSAKCIDEVFH
;
A
#
# COMPACT_ATOMS: atom_id res chain seq x y z
N MET A 1 -31.84 41.70 -18.35
CA MET A 1 -30.66 42.44 -18.85
C MET A 1 -30.23 43.39 -17.76
N VAL A 2 -29.21 43.08 -17.02
CA VAL A 2 -28.58 43.97 -16.05
C VAL A 2 -27.09 43.97 -16.34
N HIS A 3 -26.61 45.12 -16.83
CA HIS A 3 -25.22 45.41 -17.10
C HIS A 3 -24.40 45.42 -15.79
N TRP A 4 -23.34 44.65 -15.70
CA TRP A 4 -22.30 44.81 -14.69
C TRP A 4 -21.11 45.53 -15.33
N SER A 5 -20.85 46.75 -14.84
CA SER A 5 -19.68 47.56 -15.20
C SER A 5 -18.45 47.06 -14.43
N GLU A 6 -17.33 46.98 -15.16
CA GLU A 6 -16.00 46.71 -14.66
C GLU A 6 -15.56 47.74 -13.60
N ALA A 7 -15.18 47.26 -12.42
CA ALA A 7 -14.49 48.06 -11.40
C ALA A 7 -13.02 47.59 -11.27
N LYS A 8 -12.12 48.52 -11.56
CA LYS A 8 -10.65 48.40 -11.43
C LYS A 8 -10.24 48.21 -9.96
N PRO A 9 -9.12 47.48 -9.68
CA PRO A 9 -8.65 47.30 -8.32
C PRO A 9 -8.01 48.57 -7.76
N ARG A 10 -8.44 48.98 -6.56
CA ARG A 10 -7.83 50.05 -5.78
C ARG A 10 -6.53 49.53 -5.12
N GLN A 11 -5.41 50.18 -5.47
CA GLN A 11 -4.21 50.31 -4.65
C GLN A 11 -4.57 51.09 -3.36
N ALA A 12 -4.03 50.56 -2.23
CA ALA A 12 -3.50 51.31 -1.11
C ALA A 12 -3.61 50.50 0.19
N PHE A 13 -2.50 50.03 0.69
CA PHE A 13 -2.16 50.12 2.10
C PHE A 13 -0.65 49.77 2.25
N ASN A 14 0.19 50.73 1.84
CA ASN A 14 1.58 50.82 2.33
C ASN A 14 1.66 52.05 3.24
N GLY A 15 1.97 51.83 4.47
CA GLY A 15 2.30 52.90 5.38
C GLY A 15 1.97 52.56 6.81
N TRP A 16 2.98 52.15 7.52
CA TRP A 16 3.25 52.39 8.93
C TRP A 16 4.26 51.37 9.45
N ILE A 17 5.50 51.78 9.48
CA ILE A 17 6.48 51.70 10.57
C ILE A 17 7.84 52.16 10.02
N ARG A 18 8.13 53.45 10.27
CA ARG A 18 9.50 53.96 10.39
C ARG A 18 9.51 54.99 11.52
N SER A 19 10.27 54.68 12.54
CA SER A 19 10.98 55.59 13.45
C SER A 19 11.33 54.79 14.69
N GLY A 20 12.48 54.74 15.15
CA GLY A 20 13.72 55.46 15.27
C GLY A 20 14.47 54.68 16.33
N SER A 21 15.67 54.74 16.63
CA SER A 21 16.70 55.74 16.59
C SER A 21 17.98 55.08 17.07
N LYS A 22 19.10 55.61 16.57
CA LYS A 22 20.48 55.28 16.92
C LYS A 22 20.85 55.71 18.36
N MET A 23 21.84 55.01 18.91
CA MET A 23 23.01 55.40 19.68
C MET A 23 23.30 54.33 20.72
N GLY A 24 24.53 53.89 20.95
CA GLY A 24 25.81 54.46 20.98
C GLY A 24 26.93 53.45 21.30
N SER A 25 28.07 53.85 21.00
CA SER A 25 29.41 53.28 21.04
C SER A 25 29.90 52.77 22.39
N GLY A 26 30.86 51.78 22.36
CA GLY A 26 31.77 51.55 23.47
C GLY A 26 32.52 50.23 23.42
N CYS A 27 33.73 50.27 22.88
CA CYS A 27 34.99 49.58 23.17
C CYS A 27 35.10 48.24 23.92
N ALA A 28 35.75 47.30 23.26
CA ALA A 28 36.95 46.53 23.63
C ALA A 28 36.90 45.53 24.80
N GLY A 29 37.26 44.28 24.48
CA GLY A 29 37.70 43.27 25.43
C GLY A 29 37.88 41.91 24.80
N LEU A 30 39.11 41.49 24.54
CA LEU A 30 39.55 40.16 24.11
C LEU A 30 39.05 39.07 25.07
N GLY A 31 38.55 37.99 24.50
CA GLY A 31 38.30 36.75 25.20
C GLY A 31 37.99 35.66 24.18
N ILE A 32 39.04 34.93 23.76
CA ILE A 32 38.93 33.69 22.98
C ILE A 32 38.36 32.67 23.93
N ASP A 33 37.14 32.19 23.69
CA ASP A 33 36.67 30.94 24.21
C ASP A 33 36.02 30.15 23.07
N MET A 34 36.84 29.27 22.47
CA MET A 34 36.47 28.26 21.48
C MET A 34 35.81 27.08 22.20
N THR A 35 34.54 27.19 22.49
CA THR A 35 33.70 26.02 22.69
C THR A 35 32.67 25.99 21.57
N GLU A 36 33.05 25.37 20.47
CA GLU A 36 32.08 24.86 19.50
C GLU A 36 31.14 23.89 20.22
N LYS A 37 30.02 24.41 20.66
CA LYS A 37 28.84 23.59 20.88
C LYS A 37 28.36 23.15 19.49
N GLU A 38 28.86 22.03 19.02
CA GLU A 38 28.13 21.21 18.03
C GLU A 38 26.74 20.98 18.62
N SER A 39 25.80 21.81 18.21
CA SER A 39 24.40 21.51 18.37
C SER A 39 24.13 20.26 17.54
N HIS A 40 24.05 19.11 18.18
CA HIS A 40 23.37 17.94 17.63
C HIS A 40 21.95 18.38 17.26
N LYS A 41 21.81 18.86 16.04
CA LYS A 41 20.54 18.96 15.39
C LYS A 41 20.06 17.51 15.25
N SER A 42 19.26 17.07 16.20
CA SER A 42 18.45 15.87 16.06
C SER A 42 17.84 15.94 14.66
N THR A 43 18.31 15.12 13.75
CA THR A 43 17.69 14.92 12.43
C THR A 43 16.30 14.41 12.73
N ARG A 44 15.30 15.29 12.63
CA ARG A 44 13.89 14.90 12.69
C ARG A 44 13.69 13.84 11.63
N ASP A 45 13.19 12.67 12.02
CA ASP A 45 12.83 11.62 11.10
C ASP A 45 11.87 12.22 10.05
N ASP A 46 12.22 12.09 8.77
CA ASP A 46 11.38 12.53 7.66
C ASP A 46 10.36 11.44 7.37
N TYR A 47 9.16 11.60 7.91
CA TYR A 47 8.02 10.70 7.64
C TYR A 47 7.18 11.14 6.44
N ASP A 48 7.41 12.33 5.89
CA ASP A 48 6.64 12.92 4.82
C ASP A 48 6.80 12.15 3.48
N SER A 49 8.03 11.96 3.08
CA SER A 49 8.36 11.31 1.80
C SER A 49 7.91 9.84 1.72
N PRO A 50 8.12 8.98 2.75
CA PRO A 50 7.61 7.61 2.72
C PRO A 50 6.09 7.51 2.69
N TRP A 51 5.36 8.41 3.34
CA TRP A 51 3.91 8.44 3.24
C TRP A 51 3.42 8.83 1.85
N LYS A 52 4.07 9.80 1.19
CA LYS A 52 3.77 10.18 -0.19
C LYS A 52 3.95 9.02 -1.14
N GLU A 53 5.06 8.29 -1.04
CA GLU A 53 5.34 7.11 -1.84
C GLU A 53 4.33 5.99 -1.57
N ALA A 54 4.00 5.73 -0.30
CA ALA A 54 3.01 4.74 0.06
C ALA A 54 1.61 5.08 -0.50
N LEU A 55 1.20 6.35 -0.43
CA LEU A 55 -0.07 6.81 -0.99
C LEU A 55 -0.12 6.68 -2.51
N GLU A 56 0.99 6.97 -3.22
CA GLU A 56 1.05 6.82 -4.68
C GLU A 56 0.85 5.37 -5.14
N HIS A 57 1.39 4.40 -4.40
CA HIS A 57 1.34 2.99 -4.79
C HIS A 57 0.12 2.25 -4.24
N TYR A 58 -0.43 2.68 -3.10
CA TYR A 58 -1.46 1.96 -2.34
C TYR A 58 -2.65 2.84 -1.94
N PHE A 59 -3.04 3.78 -2.81
CA PHE A 59 -4.15 4.69 -2.52
C PHE A 59 -5.50 3.99 -2.28
N PRO A 60 -5.90 2.98 -3.09
CA PRO A 60 -7.11 2.20 -2.81
C PRO A 60 -7.04 1.49 -1.45
N GLU A 61 -5.92 0.84 -1.16
CA GLU A 61 -5.70 0.10 0.08
C GLU A 61 -5.65 1.03 1.30
N PHE A 62 -5.07 2.22 1.14
CA PHE A 62 -5.10 3.29 2.13
C PHE A 62 -6.53 3.67 2.50
N LEU A 63 -7.37 3.96 1.50
CA LEU A 63 -8.77 4.31 1.74
C LEU A 63 -9.57 3.14 2.30
N ALA A 64 -9.35 1.92 1.81
CA ALA A 64 -10.03 0.73 2.31
C ALA A 64 -9.73 0.48 3.80
N LEU A 65 -8.49 0.75 4.24
CA LEU A 65 -8.07 0.58 5.63
C LEU A 65 -8.56 1.71 6.54
N LEU A 66 -8.31 2.96 6.15
CA LEU A 66 -8.47 4.11 7.04
C LEU A 66 -9.83 4.83 6.86
N PHE A 67 -10.40 4.80 5.66
CA PHE A 67 -11.64 5.50 5.31
C PHE A 67 -12.59 4.60 4.50
N PRO A 68 -13.04 3.45 5.04
CA PRO A 68 -13.76 2.42 4.27
C PRO A 68 -15.08 2.93 3.67
N ALA A 69 -15.76 3.85 4.32
CA ALA A 69 -17.00 4.43 3.77
C ALA A 69 -16.74 5.26 2.50
N ILE A 70 -15.59 5.95 2.43
CA ILE A 70 -15.18 6.73 1.27
C ILE A 70 -14.71 5.79 0.16
N HIS A 71 -13.89 4.78 0.50
CA HIS A 71 -13.47 3.74 -0.43
C HIS A 71 -14.67 3.09 -1.14
N ALA A 72 -15.73 2.76 -0.39
CA ALA A 72 -16.95 2.14 -0.94
C ALA A 72 -17.75 3.06 -1.87
N GLY A 73 -17.56 4.39 -1.81
CA GLY A 73 -18.21 5.36 -2.68
C GLY A 73 -17.48 5.63 -3.99
N ILE A 74 -16.26 5.12 -4.17
CA ILE A 74 -15.43 5.37 -5.34
C ILE A 74 -15.65 4.27 -6.40
N ASP A 75 -15.72 4.67 -7.65
CA ASP A 75 -15.74 3.77 -8.80
C ASP A 75 -14.31 3.43 -9.22
N TRP A 76 -13.80 2.33 -8.70
CA TRP A 76 -12.45 1.82 -8.98
C TRP A 76 -12.26 1.24 -10.38
N SER A 77 -13.31 1.16 -11.20
CA SER A 77 -13.17 0.80 -12.63
C SER A 77 -12.53 1.93 -13.44
N HIS A 78 -12.53 3.14 -12.90
CA HIS A 78 -11.85 4.30 -13.46
C HIS A 78 -10.53 4.56 -12.74
N PRO A 79 -9.44 4.91 -13.47
CA PRO A 79 -8.17 5.23 -12.84
C PRO A 79 -8.29 6.54 -12.02
N HIS A 80 -7.71 6.53 -10.83
CA HIS A 80 -7.50 7.76 -10.06
C HIS A 80 -6.26 8.51 -10.56
N GLU A 81 -6.22 9.83 -10.35
CA GLU A 81 -5.17 10.72 -10.85
C GLU A 81 -4.64 11.61 -9.72
N PHE A 82 -3.32 11.60 -9.50
CA PHE A 82 -2.66 12.48 -8.54
C PHE A 82 -2.42 13.87 -9.12
N LEU A 83 -2.85 14.91 -8.39
CA LEU A 83 -2.76 16.33 -8.76
C LEU A 83 -1.83 17.10 -7.82
N ASP A 84 -0.65 16.56 -7.54
CA ASP A 84 0.29 17.13 -6.55
C ASP A 84 0.87 18.47 -6.97
N LYS A 85 1.08 18.68 -8.28
CA LYS A 85 1.57 19.95 -8.82
C LYS A 85 0.56 21.08 -8.59
N GLU A 86 -0.71 20.76 -8.77
CA GLU A 86 -1.85 21.65 -8.56
C GLU A 86 -2.02 21.97 -7.09
N LEU A 87 -1.90 20.98 -6.22
CA LEU A 87 -1.93 21.18 -4.77
C LEU A 87 -0.78 22.08 -4.31
N ALA A 88 0.45 21.82 -4.77
CA ALA A 88 1.62 22.63 -4.44
C ALA A 88 1.45 24.11 -4.82
N GLN A 89 0.69 24.42 -5.86
CA GLN A 89 0.38 25.79 -6.23
C GLN A 89 -0.62 26.44 -5.26
N VAL A 90 -1.68 25.71 -4.89
CA VAL A 90 -2.69 26.16 -3.90
C VAL A 90 -2.05 26.42 -2.54
N VAL A 91 -1.15 25.56 -2.10
CA VAL A 91 -0.39 25.68 -0.83
C VAL A 91 0.53 26.89 -0.84
N ARG A 92 1.26 27.14 -1.94
CA ARG A 92 2.14 28.33 -2.06
C ARG A 92 1.38 29.64 -1.97
N ASP A 93 0.23 29.72 -2.65
CA ASP A 93 -0.61 30.91 -2.63
C ASP A 93 -1.22 31.19 -1.24
N ALA A 94 -1.17 30.17 -0.34
CA ALA A 94 -1.65 30.27 1.03
C ALA A 94 -0.65 30.89 2.02
N ALA A 95 0.61 31.15 1.61
CA ALA A 95 1.71 31.58 2.50
C ALA A 95 1.93 30.66 3.75
N LEU A 96 1.39 29.44 3.71
CA LEU A 96 1.50 28.42 4.74
C LEU A 96 2.76 27.61 4.42
N GLY A 97 3.76 27.64 5.30
CA GLY A 97 5.07 27.04 5.08
C GLY A 97 5.04 25.55 4.71
N ARG A 98 6.15 25.03 4.15
CA ARG A 98 6.32 23.61 3.78
C ARG A 98 5.92 22.71 4.93
N ARG A 99 4.93 21.84 4.73
CA ARG A 99 4.51 20.85 5.73
C ARG A 99 3.92 19.60 5.07
N TYR A 100 4.33 18.46 5.57
CA TYR A 100 3.80 17.08 5.56
C TYR A 100 3.20 16.50 4.25
N ALA A 101 2.87 15.21 4.29
CA ALA A 101 2.42 14.42 3.15
C ALA A 101 1.04 14.84 2.64
N ASP A 102 0.98 15.91 1.88
CA ASP A 102 -0.24 16.39 1.27
C ASP A 102 -0.40 15.75 -0.11
N LYS A 103 -1.53 15.11 -0.35
CA LYS A 103 -1.90 14.53 -1.64
C LYS A 103 -3.25 15.05 -2.10
N LEU A 104 -3.37 15.34 -3.38
CA LEU A 104 -4.63 15.68 -4.02
C LEU A 104 -4.90 14.65 -5.10
N VAL A 105 -6.04 13.96 -5.00
CA VAL A 105 -6.36 12.84 -5.88
C VAL A 105 -7.73 13.05 -6.50
N LYS A 106 -7.80 12.97 -7.82
CA LYS A 106 -9.06 12.95 -8.57
C LYS A 106 -9.57 11.52 -8.62
N VAL A 107 -10.83 11.33 -8.23
CA VAL A 107 -11.51 10.03 -8.25
C VAL A 107 -12.90 10.14 -8.87
N TRP A 108 -13.42 9.03 -9.36
CA TRP A 108 -14.77 8.91 -9.88
C TRP A 108 -15.68 8.28 -8.84
N THR A 109 -16.95 8.72 -8.77
CA THR A 109 -17.90 8.22 -7.78
C THR A 109 -18.94 7.29 -8.41
N LEU A 110 -19.42 6.32 -7.64
CA LEU A 110 -20.49 5.41 -8.06
C LEU A 110 -21.84 6.11 -8.27
N ALA A 111 -22.01 7.34 -7.78
CA ALA A 111 -23.28 8.06 -7.77
C ALA A 111 -23.70 8.70 -9.11
N GLY A 112 -22.99 8.46 -10.22
CA GLY A 112 -23.43 8.96 -11.54
C GLY A 112 -22.32 9.05 -12.58
N LYS A 113 -22.72 9.07 -13.84
CA LYS A 113 -21.87 8.84 -15.03
C LYS A 113 -20.76 9.86 -15.30
N GLU A 114 -20.66 10.97 -14.61
CA GLU A 114 -19.63 12.00 -14.84
C GLU A 114 -19.28 12.76 -13.56
N ARG A 115 -19.56 12.17 -12.38
CA ARG A 115 -19.27 12.84 -11.12
C ARG A 115 -17.90 12.41 -10.63
N TRP A 116 -16.94 13.29 -10.74
CA TRP A 116 -15.64 13.17 -10.10
C TRP A 116 -15.52 14.19 -8.95
N LEU A 117 -14.67 13.88 -8.01
CA LEU A 117 -14.35 14.74 -6.87
C LEU A 117 -12.85 14.71 -6.59
N LEU A 118 -12.40 15.63 -5.77
CA LEU A 118 -11.01 15.65 -5.31
C LEU A 118 -10.94 15.19 -3.86
N ILE A 119 -10.02 14.29 -3.57
CA ILE A 119 -9.69 13.87 -2.21
C ILE A 119 -8.36 14.53 -1.83
N HIS A 120 -8.41 15.40 -0.84
CA HIS A 120 -7.24 16.00 -0.21
C HIS A 120 -6.89 15.18 1.04
N VAL A 121 -5.67 14.64 1.07
CA VAL A 121 -5.16 13.84 2.18
C VAL A 121 -4.03 14.60 2.86
N GLU A 122 -4.15 14.80 4.17
CA GLU A 122 -3.12 15.40 5.02
C GLU A 122 -2.66 14.39 6.07
N VAL A 123 -1.35 14.13 6.15
CA VAL A 123 -0.76 13.27 7.19
C VAL A 123 -0.01 14.16 8.19
N GLN A 124 -0.56 14.28 9.40
CA GLN A 124 -0.06 15.17 10.43
C GLN A 124 0.79 14.42 11.47
N GLY A 125 2.10 14.59 11.42
CA GLY A 125 3.06 13.88 12.27
C GLY A 125 3.27 14.48 13.67
N GLN A 126 2.78 15.69 13.94
CA GLN A 126 2.93 16.37 15.23
C GLN A 126 1.68 17.20 15.53
N PRO A 127 1.31 17.38 16.82
CA PRO A 127 0.27 18.32 17.20
C PRO A 127 0.58 19.73 16.69
N GLU A 128 -0.39 20.36 16.02
CA GLU A 128 -0.24 21.70 15.49
C GLU A 128 -1.46 22.54 15.77
N PRO A 129 -1.30 23.67 16.49
CA PRO A 129 -2.35 24.66 16.62
C PRO A 129 -2.77 25.20 15.24
N GLY A 130 -4.07 25.30 15.00
CA GLY A 130 -4.59 25.80 13.73
C GLY A 130 -4.67 24.79 12.59
N PHE A 131 -4.43 23.49 12.87
CA PHE A 131 -4.55 22.41 11.88
C PHE A 131 -5.95 22.39 11.23
N ASP A 132 -7.02 22.46 12.03
CA ASP A 132 -8.40 22.48 11.53
C ASP A 132 -8.70 23.68 10.61
N GLU A 133 -8.16 24.86 10.94
CA GLU A 133 -8.26 26.04 10.09
C GLU A 133 -7.53 25.85 8.77
N ARG A 134 -6.34 25.24 8.80
CA ARG A 134 -5.56 24.94 7.60
C ARG A 134 -6.32 23.97 6.68
N MET A 135 -6.91 22.91 7.23
CA MET A 135 -7.75 21.97 6.48
C MET A 135 -8.94 22.67 5.80
N TYR A 136 -9.60 23.59 6.51
CA TYR A 136 -10.65 24.41 5.95
C TYR A 136 -10.15 25.30 4.80
N VAL A 137 -9.02 25.98 4.99
CA VAL A 137 -8.44 26.87 3.98
C VAL A 137 -8.08 26.12 2.72
N TYR A 138 -7.50 24.91 2.83
CA TYR A 138 -7.19 24.06 1.68
C TYR A 138 -8.44 23.60 0.96
N ASN A 139 -9.44 23.08 1.69
CA ASN A 139 -10.72 22.66 1.12
C ASN A 139 -11.39 23.80 0.36
N TYR A 140 -11.50 24.97 0.98
CA TYR A 140 -12.10 26.15 0.37
C TYR A 140 -11.38 26.59 -0.90
N ARG A 141 -10.04 26.64 -0.89
CA ARG A 141 -9.25 27.06 -2.05
C ARG A 141 -9.32 26.08 -3.21
N LEU A 142 -9.31 24.80 -2.91
CA LEU A 142 -9.49 23.75 -3.90
C LEU A 142 -10.89 23.85 -4.53
N PHE A 143 -11.93 24.02 -3.71
CA PHE A 143 -13.28 24.23 -4.20
C PHE A 143 -13.39 25.49 -5.05
N ASP A 144 -12.83 26.61 -4.61
CA ASP A 144 -12.86 27.88 -5.36
C ASP A 144 -12.20 27.75 -6.73
N ARG A 145 -11.10 27.02 -6.80
CA ARG A 145 -10.32 26.80 -8.03
C ARG A 145 -10.99 25.82 -9.01
N TYR A 146 -11.46 24.67 -8.51
CA TYR A 146 -11.94 23.58 -9.36
C TYR A 146 -13.46 23.50 -9.50
N ARG A 147 -14.20 24.13 -8.61
CA ARG A 147 -15.68 24.14 -8.57
C ARG A 147 -16.29 22.74 -8.57
N VAL A 148 -15.62 21.80 -7.89
CA VAL A 148 -16.07 20.42 -7.67
C VAL A 148 -16.08 20.11 -6.18
N ASP A 149 -16.75 19.02 -5.80
CA ASP A 149 -16.76 18.58 -4.41
C ASP A 149 -15.35 18.19 -3.95
N ILE A 150 -14.94 18.67 -2.79
CA ILE A 150 -13.64 18.38 -2.17
C ILE A 150 -13.87 17.60 -0.88
N VAL A 151 -13.31 16.40 -0.81
CA VAL A 151 -13.25 15.60 0.41
C VAL A 151 -11.87 15.78 1.04
N SER A 152 -11.81 16.37 2.22
CA SER A 152 -10.55 16.49 2.97
C SER A 152 -10.46 15.41 4.01
N LEU A 153 -9.33 14.68 4.04
CA LEU A 153 -9.06 13.58 4.96
C LEU A 153 -7.81 13.89 5.78
N ALA A 154 -7.83 13.60 7.06
CA ALA A 154 -6.66 13.75 7.90
C ALA A 154 -6.24 12.42 8.56
N VAL A 155 -4.94 12.14 8.52
CA VAL A 155 -4.32 11.05 9.27
C VAL A 155 -3.45 11.67 10.36
N LEU A 156 -3.84 11.47 11.62
CA LEU A 156 -3.06 11.93 12.79
C LEU A 156 -2.05 10.86 13.14
N ALA A 157 -0.82 11.11 12.72
CA ALA A 157 0.32 10.21 12.87
C ALA A 157 1.22 10.58 14.06
N ASP A 158 0.75 11.45 14.96
CA ASP A 158 1.43 11.87 16.16
C ASP A 158 1.18 10.92 17.36
N LEU A 159 2.03 10.99 18.38
CA LEU A 159 1.93 10.20 19.61
C LEU A 159 1.09 10.87 20.72
N SER A 160 0.59 12.08 20.52
CA SER A 160 -0.17 12.78 21.56
C SER A 160 -1.60 12.21 21.65
N PRO A 161 -2.03 11.60 22.76
CA PRO A 161 -3.39 11.09 22.87
C PRO A 161 -4.44 12.22 22.87
N ASP A 162 -4.06 13.41 23.27
CA ASP A 162 -4.94 14.56 23.44
C ASP A 162 -5.14 15.38 22.18
N PHE A 163 -4.25 15.23 21.18
CA PHE A 163 -4.39 15.93 19.92
C PHE A 163 -5.51 15.31 19.10
N GLN A 164 -6.58 16.06 18.92
CA GLN A 164 -7.75 15.71 18.13
C GLN A 164 -7.97 16.78 17.06
N ALA A 165 -8.42 16.38 15.89
CA ALA A 165 -8.76 17.25 14.78
C ALA A 165 -10.03 16.76 14.08
N GLY A 166 -10.58 17.55 13.18
CA GLY A 166 -11.75 17.19 12.39
C GLY A 166 -12.86 18.23 12.35
N ASN A 167 -12.69 19.35 13.08
CA ASN A 167 -13.74 20.36 13.16
C ASN A 167 -13.17 21.79 13.27
N TYR A 168 -13.41 22.61 12.26
CA TYR A 168 -13.15 24.04 12.28
C TYR A 168 -14.42 24.82 12.48
N ARG A 169 -14.36 25.82 13.37
CA ARG A 169 -15.47 26.76 13.62
C ARG A 169 -14.96 28.19 13.70
N ARG A 170 -15.69 29.08 13.06
CA ARG A 170 -15.51 30.53 13.19
C ARG A 170 -16.86 31.19 13.25
N ASP A 171 -17.03 32.06 14.23
CA ASP A 171 -18.24 32.90 14.36
C ASP A 171 -17.80 34.34 14.58
N CYS A 172 -18.40 35.24 13.82
CA CYS A 172 -18.17 36.68 13.97
C CYS A 172 -19.43 37.42 13.53
N TRP A 173 -20.09 38.11 14.45
CA TRP A 173 -21.24 38.97 14.18
C TRP A 173 -22.38 38.31 13.40
N GLY A 174 -22.64 37.02 13.69
CA GLY A 174 -23.65 36.24 12.99
C GLY A 174 -23.18 35.59 11.70
N CYS A 175 -21.97 35.91 11.21
CA CYS A 175 -21.31 35.16 10.16
C CYS A 175 -20.64 33.95 10.76
N ASN A 176 -21.08 32.73 10.41
CA ASN A 176 -20.49 31.51 10.95
C ASN A 176 -20.04 30.58 9.83
N VAL A 177 -18.94 29.85 10.14
CA VAL A 177 -18.41 28.77 9.33
C VAL A 177 -18.32 27.54 10.22
N ARG A 178 -18.77 26.41 9.72
CA ARG A 178 -18.54 25.08 10.32
C ARG A 178 -18.06 24.17 9.23
N PHE A 179 -16.88 23.57 9.46
CA PHE A 179 -16.27 22.62 8.55
C PHE A 179 -15.86 21.38 9.32
N SER A 180 -16.37 20.22 8.91
CA SER A 180 -16.03 18.92 9.51
C SER A 180 -15.41 18.03 8.45
N PHE A 181 -14.39 17.26 8.83
CA PHE A 181 -13.70 16.35 7.93
C PHE A 181 -13.33 15.04 8.63
N PRO A 182 -13.36 13.90 7.91
CA PRO A 182 -12.96 12.61 8.45
C PRO A 182 -11.50 12.61 8.90
N THR A 183 -11.26 12.04 10.08
CA THR A 183 -9.93 11.96 10.70
C THR A 183 -9.70 10.57 11.26
N VAL A 184 -8.51 10.02 11.06
CA VAL A 184 -8.05 8.76 11.64
C VAL A 184 -6.78 9.01 12.44
N LYS A 185 -6.73 8.50 13.68
CA LYS A 185 -5.55 8.56 14.53
C LYS A 185 -4.83 7.21 14.53
N LEU A 186 -3.58 7.19 14.07
CA LEU A 186 -2.81 5.93 13.96
C LEU A 186 -2.58 5.28 15.32
N LEU A 187 -2.39 6.07 16.37
CA LEU A 187 -2.22 5.57 17.73
C LEU A 187 -3.41 4.70 18.20
N GLU A 188 -4.63 5.02 17.76
CA GLU A 188 -5.82 4.22 18.09
C GLU A 188 -5.84 2.90 17.33
N LEU A 189 -5.42 2.89 16.08
CA LEU A 189 -5.26 1.65 15.30
C LEU A 189 -4.22 0.72 15.92
N GLY A 190 -3.14 1.27 16.47
CA GLY A 190 -2.10 0.52 17.16
C GLY A 190 -2.57 -0.23 18.40
N ARG A 191 -3.72 0.16 19.01
CA ARG A 191 -4.30 -0.58 20.15
C ARG A 191 -4.78 -1.97 19.78
N ASP A 192 -5.18 -2.19 18.55
CA ASP A 192 -5.54 -3.51 18.02
C ASP A 192 -4.48 -4.01 17.02
N TRP A 193 -3.28 -4.21 17.55
CA TRP A 193 -2.14 -4.69 16.77
C TRP A 193 -2.41 -6.03 16.08
N ALA A 194 -3.13 -6.92 16.75
CA ALA A 194 -3.47 -8.23 16.21
C ALA A 194 -4.34 -8.15 14.94
N SER A 195 -5.23 -7.18 14.85
CA SER A 195 -6.01 -6.92 13.62
C SER A 195 -5.14 -6.41 12.49
N LEU A 196 -4.16 -5.54 12.78
CA LEU A 196 -3.19 -5.08 11.78
C LEU A 196 -2.34 -6.23 11.24
N GLU A 197 -1.87 -7.14 12.10
CA GLU A 197 -1.07 -8.31 11.70
C GLU A 197 -1.87 -9.32 10.87
N LYS A 198 -3.15 -9.48 11.12
CA LYS A 198 -4.02 -10.42 10.40
C LYS A 198 -4.56 -9.89 9.08
N SER A 199 -4.53 -8.59 8.90
CA SER A 199 -5.07 -7.94 7.69
C SER A 199 -4.22 -8.23 6.46
N ASP A 200 -4.86 -8.61 5.36
CA ASP A 200 -4.19 -8.78 4.06
C ASP A 200 -3.93 -7.46 3.33
N ASN A 201 -4.44 -6.35 3.85
CA ASN A 201 -4.24 -5.03 3.27
C ASN A 201 -2.77 -4.59 3.41
N PRO A 202 -2.03 -4.34 2.30
CA PRO A 202 -0.62 -3.98 2.35
C PRO A 202 -0.35 -2.65 3.07
N PHE A 203 -1.32 -1.73 3.09
CA PHE A 203 -1.17 -0.45 3.78
C PHE A 203 -1.05 -0.61 5.31
N THR A 204 -1.50 -1.74 5.89
CA THR A 204 -1.27 -2.03 7.31
C THR A 204 0.21 -2.06 7.68
N LEU A 205 1.08 -2.50 6.77
CA LEU A 205 2.53 -2.52 7.00
C LEU A 205 3.13 -1.11 7.09
N VAL A 206 2.57 -0.16 6.33
CA VAL A 206 2.96 1.26 6.41
C VAL A 206 2.57 1.84 7.77
N VAL A 207 1.34 1.57 8.22
CA VAL A 207 0.86 1.98 9.55
C VAL A 207 1.71 1.37 10.66
N MET A 208 1.96 0.05 10.60
CA MET A 208 2.78 -0.66 11.57
C MET A 208 4.22 -0.13 11.60
N ALA A 209 4.84 0.10 10.43
CA ALA A 209 6.19 0.66 10.33
C ALA A 209 6.27 2.06 10.96
N HIS A 210 5.25 2.89 10.71
CA HIS A 210 5.19 4.24 11.29
C HIS A 210 5.09 4.19 12.82
N LEU A 211 4.19 3.38 13.37
CA LEU A 211 4.02 3.22 14.81
C LEU A 211 5.29 2.66 15.47
N MET A 212 5.88 1.61 14.88
CA MET A 212 7.13 1.03 15.35
C MET A 212 8.30 2.03 15.31
N ALA A 213 8.37 2.88 14.29
CA ALA A 213 9.41 3.91 14.18
C ALA A 213 9.31 4.97 15.27
N GLN A 214 8.10 5.28 15.70
CA GLN A 214 7.86 6.22 16.79
C GLN A 214 8.18 5.64 18.17
N GLU A 215 7.89 4.34 18.38
CA GLU A 215 8.15 3.64 19.64
C GLU A 215 9.64 3.28 19.78
N ASN A 216 10.28 2.86 18.67
CA ASN A 216 11.65 2.35 18.67
C ASN A 216 12.64 3.43 18.19
N ARG A 217 13.20 4.20 19.14
CA ARG A 217 14.22 5.23 18.82
C ARG A 217 15.64 4.67 18.79
N GLU A 218 15.88 3.52 19.39
CA GLU A 218 17.17 2.84 19.44
C GLU A 218 17.39 2.02 18.16
N GLY A 219 18.62 2.05 17.62
CA GLY A 219 18.93 1.41 16.33
C GLY A 219 18.69 -0.09 16.31
N GLU A 220 19.05 -0.81 17.36
CA GLU A 220 18.84 -2.26 17.48
C GLU A 220 17.35 -2.63 17.46
N LYS A 221 16.53 -1.89 18.20
CA LYS A 221 15.07 -2.10 18.19
C LYS A 221 14.44 -1.80 16.81
N ARG A 222 15.03 -0.86 16.07
CA ARG A 222 14.60 -0.59 14.67
C ARG A 222 14.93 -1.75 13.74
N ILE A 223 16.07 -2.44 13.95
CA ILE A 223 16.41 -3.67 13.22
C ILE A 223 15.35 -4.73 13.47
N ASP A 224 15.04 -5.03 14.72
CA ASP A 224 14.05 -6.04 15.08
C ASP A 224 12.67 -5.74 14.48
N ALA A 225 12.22 -4.49 14.60
CA ALA A 225 10.96 -4.02 14.01
C ALA A 225 10.94 -4.22 12.49
N LYS A 226 12.01 -3.85 11.81
CA LYS A 226 12.15 -3.98 10.36
C LYS A 226 12.14 -5.44 9.91
N LEU A 227 12.89 -6.30 10.59
CA LEU A 227 12.92 -7.74 10.31
C LEU A 227 11.56 -8.40 10.57
N GLN A 228 10.84 -7.97 11.61
CA GLN A 228 9.48 -8.45 11.88
C GLN A 228 8.52 -8.13 10.73
N LEU A 229 8.56 -6.90 10.21
CA LEU A 229 7.72 -6.49 9.07
C LEU A 229 8.11 -7.23 7.79
N ILE A 230 9.39 -7.45 7.53
CA ILE A 230 9.87 -8.23 6.38
C ILE A 230 9.36 -9.68 6.45
N ARG A 231 9.47 -10.32 7.62
CA ARG A 231 8.92 -11.67 7.82
C ARG A 231 7.39 -11.70 7.59
N LEU A 232 6.69 -10.65 8.01
CA LEU A 232 5.25 -10.53 7.79
C LEU A 232 4.92 -10.40 6.30
N MET A 233 5.66 -9.59 5.54
CA MET A 233 5.50 -9.49 4.08
C MET A 233 5.67 -10.85 3.39
N TYR A 234 6.68 -11.61 3.78
CA TYR A 234 6.91 -12.94 3.21
C TYR A 234 5.80 -13.94 3.57
N ARG A 235 5.30 -13.91 4.80
CA ARG A 235 4.19 -14.78 5.24
C ARG A 235 2.89 -14.49 4.51
N ARG A 236 2.63 -13.23 4.16
CA ARG A 236 1.44 -12.81 3.41
C ARG A 236 1.50 -13.14 1.91
N GLY A 237 2.64 -13.61 1.41
CA GLY A 237 2.79 -14.05 0.02
C GLY A 237 2.72 -12.91 -1.01
N TYR A 238 3.10 -11.69 -0.64
CA TYR A 238 3.15 -10.57 -1.56
C TYR A 238 4.09 -10.83 -2.74
N SER A 239 3.75 -10.26 -3.91
CA SER A 239 4.61 -10.31 -5.09
C SER A 239 5.97 -9.63 -4.84
N LYS A 240 6.98 -9.96 -5.64
CA LYS A 240 8.30 -9.33 -5.55
C LYS A 240 8.22 -7.80 -5.68
N GLU A 241 7.36 -7.30 -6.56
CA GLU A 241 7.17 -5.87 -6.77
C GLU A 241 6.56 -5.20 -5.55
N GLN A 242 5.51 -5.78 -4.96
CA GLN A 242 4.90 -5.29 -3.72
C GLN A 242 5.90 -5.28 -2.57
N ILE A 243 6.70 -6.35 -2.42
CA ILE A 243 7.74 -6.42 -1.39
C ILE A 243 8.76 -5.31 -1.57
N LEU A 244 9.27 -5.08 -2.78
CA LEU A 244 10.25 -4.03 -3.04
C LEU A 244 9.71 -2.63 -2.74
N THR A 245 8.45 -2.36 -3.11
CA THR A 245 7.81 -1.06 -2.84
C THR A 245 7.58 -0.86 -1.33
N LEU A 246 7.01 -1.85 -0.64
CA LEU A 246 6.81 -1.78 0.81
C LEU A 246 8.14 -1.70 1.56
N PHE A 247 9.16 -2.44 1.12
CA PHE A 247 10.48 -2.41 1.73
C PHE A 247 11.08 -1.01 1.69
N ARG A 248 10.99 -0.29 0.57
CA ARG A 248 11.49 1.09 0.46
C ARG A 248 10.80 2.03 1.47
N VAL A 249 9.47 1.92 1.60
CA VAL A 249 8.71 2.73 2.56
C VAL A 249 9.10 2.37 3.99
N ILE A 250 9.21 1.08 4.33
CA ILE A 250 9.61 0.60 5.65
C ILE A 250 11.05 1.00 5.97
N ASP A 251 11.96 0.86 4.99
CA ASP A 251 13.36 1.25 5.12
C ASP A 251 13.51 2.74 5.46
N TRP A 252 12.71 3.56 4.83
CA TRP A 252 12.71 4.99 5.08
C TRP A 252 12.11 5.36 6.44
N LEU A 253 10.98 4.73 6.83
CA LEU A 253 10.35 4.96 8.14
C LEU A 253 11.21 4.45 9.31
N LEU A 254 11.82 3.28 9.14
CA LEU A 254 12.68 2.62 10.13
C LEU A 254 14.15 2.74 9.74
N ARG A 255 14.66 3.97 9.60
CA ARG A 255 16.09 4.20 9.31
C ARG A 255 16.96 3.61 10.40
N ILE A 256 17.95 2.84 9.97
CA ILE A 256 18.96 2.22 10.81
C ILE A 256 20.22 3.10 10.77
N PRO A 257 20.92 3.33 11.90
CA PRO A 257 22.22 3.97 11.88
C PRO A 257 23.22 3.21 11.01
N PRO A 258 24.11 3.90 10.27
CA PRO A 258 25.08 3.25 9.37
C PRO A 258 25.94 2.17 10.04
N GLU A 259 26.24 2.34 11.33
CA GLU A 259 27.05 1.40 12.12
C GLU A 259 26.36 0.04 12.30
N LEU A 260 25.03 -0.01 12.16
CA LEU A 260 24.20 -1.21 12.33
C LEU A 260 23.72 -1.81 11.01
N GLU A 261 24.02 -1.18 9.86
CA GLU A 261 23.60 -1.69 8.53
C GLU A 261 24.12 -3.11 8.28
N PHE A 262 25.39 -3.38 8.62
CA PHE A 262 25.97 -4.72 8.46
C PHE A 262 25.25 -5.78 9.30
N VAL A 263 24.84 -5.45 10.52
CA VAL A 263 24.08 -6.37 11.40
C VAL A 263 22.71 -6.67 10.79
N PHE A 264 22.06 -5.64 10.24
CA PHE A 264 20.79 -5.81 9.56
C PHE A 264 20.91 -6.68 8.30
N GLU A 265 21.95 -6.45 7.46
CA GLU A 265 22.18 -7.23 6.24
C GLU A 265 22.41 -8.71 6.54
N GLN A 266 23.21 -9.03 7.59
CA GLN A 266 23.41 -10.42 8.04
C GLN A 266 22.09 -11.07 8.49
N ALA A 267 21.28 -10.37 9.27
CA ALA A 267 20.00 -10.90 9.73
C ALA A 267 18.99 -11.03 8.58
N LEU A 268 19.02 -10.14 7.59
CA LEU A 268 18.18 -10.22 6.40
C LEU A 268 18.57 -11.41 5.52
N SER A 269 19.86 -11.65 5.28
CA SER A 269 20.33 -12.79 4.49
C SER A 269 19.89 -14.13 5.10
N THR A 270 19.89 -14.25 6.42
CA THR A 270 19.37 -15.45 7.10
C THR A 270 17.89 -15.69 6.80
N ILE A 271 17.05 -14.61 6.80
CA ILE A 271 15.64 -14.73 6.46
C ILE A 271 15.44 -15.13 4.98
N GLU A 272 16.25 -14.58 4.10
CA GLU A 272 16.19 -14.90 2.67
C GLU A 272 16.63 -16.36 2.38
N GLU A 273 17.65 -16.84 3.05
CA GLU A 273 18.09 -18.24 2.96
C GLU A 273 17.01 -19.22 3.45
N GLU A 274 16.39 -18.94 4.60
CA GLU A 274 15.26 -19.72 5.12
C GLU A 274 14.10 -19.77 4.12
N ARG A 275 13.79 -18.64 3.49
CA ARG A 275 12.75 -18.54 2.47
C ARG A 275 13.11 -19.32 1.20
N MET A 276 14.33 -19.20 0.71
CA MET A 276 14.78 -19.93 -0.47
C MET A 276 14.75 -21.44 -0.23
N ALA A 277 15.17 -21.90 0.94
CA ALA A 277 15.10 -23.31 1.33
C ALA A 277 13.63 -23.80 1.36
N TYR A 278 12.71 -22.98 1.82
CA TYR A 278 11.27 -23.30 1.84
C TYR A 278 10.69 -23.37 0.42
N ILE A 279 10.98 -22.40 -0.45
CA ILE A 279 10.49 -22.34 -1.84
C ILE A 279 11.03 -23.54 -2.64
N THR A 280 12.34 -23.82 -2.57
CA THR A 280 12.94 -24.96 -3.26
C THR A 280 12.40 -26.29 -2.75
N GLY A 281 12.06 -26.39 -1.47
CA GLY A 281 11.37 -27.54 -0.90
C GLY A 281 9.98 -27.77 -1.50
N ILE A 282 9.18 -26.70 -1.63
CA ILE A 282 7.83 -26.77 -2.25
C ILE A 282 7.94 -27.08 -3.75
N GLU A 283 8.86 -26.45 -4.46
CA GLU A 283 9.07 -26.69 -5.90
C GLU A 283 9.49 -28.13 -6.16
N ARG A 284 10.38 -28.69 -5.34
CA ARG A 284 10.79 -30.09 -5.45
C ARG A 284 9.60 -31.05 -5.23
N LEU A 285 8.80 -30.82 -4.17
CA LEU A 285 7.59 -31.61 -3.92
C LEU A 285 6.56 -31.50 -5.05
N GLY A 286 6.42 -30.30 -5.60
CA GLY A 286 5.54 -30.06 -6.78
C GLY A 286 6.02 -30.82 -8.02
N LEU A 287 7.33 -30.77 -8.28
CA LEU A 287 7.97 -31.48 -9.39
C LEU A 287 7.83 -33.02 -9.24
N GLU A 288 8.09 -33.56 -8.04
CA GLU A 288 7.95 -34.98 -7.73
C GLU A 288 6.50 -35.46 -7.95
N ARG A 289 5.51 -34.69 -7.46
CA ARG A 289 4.08 -35.01 -7.68
C ARG A 289 3.70 -34.93 -9.16
N GLY A 290 4.14 -33.88 -9.86
CA GLY A 290 3.88 -33.73 -11.30
C GLY A 290 4.52 -34.85 -12.11
N MET A 291 5.74 -35.27 -11.78
CA MET A 291 6.43 -36.37 -12.42
C MET A 291 5.71 -37.72 -12.17
N GLN A 292 5.27 -37.97 -10.94
CA GLN A 292 4.54 -39.18 -10.57
C GLN A 292 3.18 -39.25 -11.31
N GLN A 293 2.44 -38.14 -11.34
CA GLN A 293 1.18 -38.05 -12.08
C GLN A 293 1.38 -38.22 -13.60
N GLY A 294 2.41 -37.59 -14.15
CA GLY A 294 2.76 -37.72 -15.56
C GLY A 294 3.15 -39.14 -15.94
N MET A 295 3.91 -39.82 -15.09
CA MET A 295 4.29 -41.23 -15.28
C MET A 295 3.07 -42.13 -15.24
N GLN A 296 2.17 -41.97 -14.28
CA GLN A 296 0.94 -42.77 -14.18
C GLN A 296 0.02 -42.56 -15.38
N GLN A 297 -0.17 -41.29 -15.80
CA GLN A 297 -0.94 -40.98 -17.01
C GLN A 297 -0.28 -41.54 -18.28
N GLY A 298 1.03 -41.45 -18.39
CA GLY A 298 1.78 -42.00 -19.51
C GLY A 298 1.66 -43.51 -19.60
N MET A 299 1.74 -44.23 -18.49
CA MET A 299 1.53 -45.67 -18.42
C MET A 299 0.12 -46.04 -18.84
N GLN A 300 -0.92 -45.39 -18.29
CA GLN A 300 -2.32 -45.62 -18.65
C GLN A 300 -2.56 -45.41 -20.16
N GLN A 301 -2.08 -44.31 -20.73
CA GLN A 301 -2.22 -44.00 -22.16
C GLN A 301 -1.46 -45.02 -23.03
N GLY A 302 -0.27 -45.43 -22.59
CA GLY A 302 0.51 -46.43 -23.29
C GLY A 302 -0.18 -47.79 -23.36
N GLU A 303 -0.61 -48.31 -22.19
CA GLU A 303 -1.35 -49.56 -22.11
C GLU A 303 -2.69 -49.54 -22.89
N ALA A 304 -3.46 -48.44 -22.77
CA ALA A 304 -4.67 -48.25 -23.55
C ALA A 304 -4.40 -48.25 -25.07
N ALA A 305 -3.29 -47.66 -25.52
CA ALA A 305 -2.95 -47.66 -26.95
C ALA A 305 -2.54 -49.05 -27.44
N VAL A 306 -1.79 -49.82 -26.66
CA VAL A 306 -1.41 -51.20 -26.98
C VAL A 306 -2.65 -52.06 -27.03
N LEU A 307 -3.50 -52.02 -26.01
CA LEU A 307 -4.74 -52.81 -25.97
C LEU A 307 -5.68 -52.50 -27.14
N ARG A 308 -5.89 -51.20 -27.47
CA ARG A 308 -6.67 -50.80 -28.64
C ARG A 308 -6.14 -51.43 -29.95
N ARG A 309 -4.83 -51.45 -30.10
CA ARG A 309 -4.17 -52.04 -31.29
C ARG A 309 -4.37 -53.56 -31.35
N GLN A 310 -4.28 -54.24 -30.21
CA GLN A 310 -4.52 -55.67 -30.10
C GLN A 310 -5.98 -56.00 -30.41
N LEU A 311 -6.94 -55.33 -29.81
CA LEU A 311 -8.37 -55.48 -30.05
C LEU A 311 -8.75 -55.24 -31.51
N GLN A 312 -8.25 -54.15 -32.10
CA GLN A 312 -8.49 -53.86 -33.52
C GLN A 312 -7.91 -54.92 -34.45
N ARG A 313 -6.77 -55.49 -34.12
CA ARG A 313 -6.12 -56.50 -34.95
C ARG A 313 -6.82 -57.86 -34.85
N LYS A 314 -7.30 -58.22 -33.64
CA LYS A 314 -7.92 -59.53 -33.40
C LYS A 314 -9.39 -59.58 -33.77
N PHE A 315 -10.15 -58.58 -33.46
CA PHE A 315 -11.62 -58.54 -33.59
C PHE A 315 -12.12 -57.58 -34.69
N GLY A 316 -11.27 -56.76 -35.29
CA GLY A 316 -11.60 -55.94 -36.46
C GLY A 316 -12.81 -55.05 -36.26
N GLY A 317 -13.89 -55.36 -37.04
CA GLY A 317 -15.14 -54.58 -37.01
C GLY A 317 -15.98 -54.74 -35.75
N GLU A 318 -15.75 -55.76 -34.93
CA GLU A 318 -16.43 -55.94 -33.64
C GLU A 318 -15.94 -54.93 -32.57
N PHE A 319 -14.74 -54.32 -32.75
CA PHE A 319 -14.20 -53.32 -31.88
C PHE A 319 -14.84 -51.95 -32.15
N THR A 320 -15.94 -51.67 -31.49
CA THR A 320 -16.78 -50.47 -31.66
C THR A 320 -16.25 -49.27 -30.88
N ASP A 321 -16.81 -48.09 -31.13
CA ASP A 321 -16.48 -46.86 -30.37
C ASP A 321 -16.83 -46.95 -28.87
N ALA A 322 -17.85 -47.74 -28.51
CA ALA A 322 -18.18 -48.04 -27.12
C ALA A 322 -17.04 -48.80 -26.41
N HIS A 323 -16.42 -49.77 -27.07
CA HIS A 323 -15.28 -50.49 -26.55
C HIS A 323 -14.04 -49.59 -26.42
N ARG A 324 -13.81 -48.66 -27.38
CA ARG A 324 -12.75 -47.66 -27.32
C ARG A 324 -12.88 -46.78 -26.10
N GLN A 325 -14.07 -46.23 -25.85
CA GLN A 325 -14.34 -45.39 -24.68
C GLN A 325 -14.16 -46.16 -23.37
N ARG A 326 -14.46 -47.45 -23.33
CA ARG A 326 -14.25 -48.28 -22.15
C ARG A 326 -12.76 -48.44 -21.85
N VAL A 327 -11.96 -48.71 -22.88
CA VAL A 327 -10.49 -48.77 -22.77
C VAL A 327 -9.89 -47.44 -22.32
N ASP A 328 -10.37 -46.31 -22.85
CA ASP A 328 -9.83 -44.97 -22.51
C ASP A 328 -10.11 -44.54 -21.06
N ARG A 329 -11.13 -45.13 -20.42
CA ARG A 329 -11.53 -44.81 -19.03
C ARG A 329 -11.00 -45.79 -18.00
N ALA A 330 -10.42 -46.90 -18.40
CA ALA A 330 -9.94 -47.94 -17.53
C ALA A 330 -8.61 -47.51 -16.83
N ASP A 331 -8.43 -47.95 -15.62
CA ASP A 331 -7.15 -47.81 -14.90
C ASP A 331 -6.10 -48.78 -15.45
N VAL A 332 -4.85 -48.58 -15.03
CA VAL A 332 -3.70 -49.35 -15.55
C VAL A 332 -3.85 -50.83 -15.29
N ASP A 333 -4.31 -51.25 -14.09
CA ASP A 333 -4.45 -52.64 -13.70
C ASP A 333 -5.52 -53.32 -14.56
N THR A 334 -6.67 -52.67 -14.76
CA THR A 334 -7.73 -53.15 -15.65
C THR A 334 -7.27 -53.29 -17.11
N LEU A 335 -6.45 -52.33 -17.59
CA LEU A 335 -5.89 -52.40 -18.94
C LEU A 335 -4.92 -53.57 -19.13
N LEU A 336 -4.12 -53.86 -18.12
CA LEU A 336 -3.21 -55.01 -18.12
C LEU A 336 -3.98 -56.31 -18.12
N ASP A 337 -5.00 -56.48 -17.26
CA ASP A 337 -5.85 -57.65 -17.21
C ASP A 337 -6.55 -57.87 -18.57
N TRP A 338 -7.10 -56.86 -19.19
CA TRP A 338 -7.71 -56.97 -20.52
C TRP A 338 -6.69 -57.30 -21.61
N SER A 339 -5.45 -56.83 -21.50
CA SER A 339 -4.35 -57.14 -22.42
C SER A 339 -3.95 -58.62 -22.36
N GLU A 340 -4.04 -59.24 -21.18
CA GLU A 340 -3.85 -60.70 -21.04
C GLU A 340 -5.03 -61.50 -21.58
N GLN A 341 -6.29 -61.03 -21.29
CA GLN A 341 -7.50 -61.66 -21.74
C GLN A 341 -7.65 -61.68 -23.27
N VAL A 342 -7.22 -60.59 -23.94
CA VAL A 342 -7.17 -60.52 -25.41
C VAL A 342 -6.48 -61.73 -26.03
N LEU A 343 -5.44 -62.30 -25.40
CA LEU A 343 -4.68 -63.40 -25.98
C LEU A 343 -5.52 -64.67 -26.12
N SER A 344 -6.41 -64.96 -25.15
CA SER A 344 -7.19 -66.19 -25.07
C SER A 344 -8.65 -66.06 -25.51
N ALA A 345 -9.25 -64.85 -25.45
CA ALA A 345 -10.65 -64.58 -25.76
C ALA A 345 -11.04 -65.00 -27.20
N LYS A 346 -12.21 -65.59 -27.37
CA LYS A 346 -12.75 -66.00 -28.67
C LYS A 346 -13.66 -64.92 -29.25
N CYS A 347 -14.30 -64.10 -28.46
CA CYS A 347 -15.07 -62.95 -28.86
C CYS A 347 -14.68 -61.71 -28.02
N ILE A 348 -15.08 -60.51 -28.49
CA ILE A 348 -14.67 -59.25 -27.86
C ILE A 348 -15.25 -59.07 -26.45
N ASP A 349 -16.45 -59.58 -26.18
CA ASP A 349 -17.12 -59.47 -24.89
C ASP A 349 -16.38 -60.24 -23.76
N GLU A 350 -15.67 -61.33 -24.11
CA GLU A 350 -14.88 -62.08 -23.17
C GLU A 350 -13.67 -61.30 -22.64
N VAL A 351 -13.24 -60.25 -23.32
CA VAL A 351 -12.11 -59.40 -22.90
C VAL A 351 -12.48 -58.41 -21.80
N PHE A 352 -13.73 -58.01 -21.74
CA PHE A 352 -14.17 -56.96 -20.85
C PHE A 352 -14.93 -57.44 -19.61
N HIS A 353 -14.71 -58.65 -19.21
CA HIS A 353 -15.33 -59.26 -17.99
C HIS A 353 -14.52 -59.02 -16.72
#